data_01e12b585bfd3304902dd867218c004b
#
_entry.id   01e12b585bfd3304902dd867218c004b
#
_cell.length_a   1.000
_cell.length_b   1.000
_cell.length_c   1.000
_cell.angle_alpha   90.00
_cell.angle_beta   90.00
_cell.angle_gamma   90.00
#
_symmetry.space_group_name_H-M   'P 1'
#
loop_
_entity.id
_entity.type
_entity.pdbx_description
1 polymer ?
#
loop_
_entity_poly.entity_id
_entity_poly.type
_entity_poly.pdbx_seq_one_letter_code
_entity_poly.pdbx_strand_id
1 'polypeptide(L)'
;MTRTTLTATKTVDGTLGYGDTFTVTAKSQGTITWLPAEGSTITRGHAVYSVDADRRPLLYGTMPLYRELRDGVEGKDVELLERNLDKLGYDGFDVDDTFTWATREAVEDWQEDLGLDVTGTVQPGDVVVADGRIRVAELRKPLGDTASGPVLDATGTTREVTVDLDVADEHLVRKGMKATVELPDGATVNGKVKSVGKVATETTSGNDTTTTVEVKVSVGGLKQPYDAAPVDVTIVSEQRENVLAVPVGALLALAEGGYGVQVVEGAATRYAAVEVGMFADGKVEVEGVPEGATVAVPK
;
A
#
# COMPACT_ATOMS: atom_id res chain seq x y z
N MET A 1 0.26 -35.74 23.21
CA MET A 1 -0.37 -34.58 22.55
C MET A 1 -0.29 -33.36 23.44
N THR A 2 0.09 -32.23 22.90
CA THR A 2 0.18 -30.95 23.63
C THR A 2 -0.63 -29.89 22.87
N ARG A 3 -1.11 -28.92 23.59
CA ARG A 3 -1.74 -27.77 22.95
C ARG A 3 -0.69 -26.94 22.22
N THR A 4 -1.04 -26.50 21.03
CA THR A 4 -0.18 -25.70 20.17
C THR A 4 -1.02 -24.67 19.43
N THR A 5 -0.35 -23.72 18.80
CA THR A 5 -0.99 -22.83 17.83
C THR A 5 -0.78 -23.44 16.44
N LEU A 6 -1.86 -23.59 15.69
CA LEU A 6 -1.83 -23.90 14.27
C LEU A 6 -2.02 -22.64 13.46
N THR A 7 -1.23 -22.48 12.40
CA THR A 7 -1.27 -21.31 11.54
C THR A 7 -1.30 -21.76 10.08
N ALA A 8 -2.39 -21.48 9.39
CA ALA A 8 -2.44 -21.64 7.94
C ALA A 8 -1.88 -20.38 7.28
N THR A 9 -1.04 -20.58 6.30
CA THR A 9 -0.41 -19.50 5.55
C THR A 9 -0.63 -19.69 4.05
N LYS A 10 -0.71 -18.56 3.34
CA LYS A 10 -0.69 -18.53 1.87
C LYS A 10 0.52 -17.71 1.45
N THR A 11 1.41 -18.30 0.68
CA THR A 11 2.53 -17.59 0.06
C THR A 11 2.16 -17.23 -1.38
N VAL A 12 2.39 -15.98 -1.75
CA VAL A 12 2.11 -15.40 -3.06
C VAL A 12 3.23 -14.46 -3.45
N ASP A 13 3.48 -14.35 -4.76
CA ASP A 13 4.45 -13.42 -5.30
C ASP A 13 3.93 -11.98 -5.17
N GLY A 14 4.83 -11.03 -4.96
CA GLY A 14 4.50 -9.62 -4.88
C GLY A 14 5.63 -8.74 -5.39
N THR A 15 5.33 -7.45 -5.52
CA THR A 15 6.31 -6.43 -5.90
C THR A 15 6.42 -5.39 -4.81
N LEU A 16 7.62 -5.24 -4.27
CA LEU A 16 7.94 -4.20 -3.30
C LEU A 16 8.26 -2.90 -4.04
N GLY A 17 7.49 -1.86 -3.81
CA GLY A 17 7.64 -0.55 -4.45
C GLY A 17 7.05 0.57 -3.61
N TYR A 18 6.66 1.65 -4.27
CA TYR A 18 6.05 2.83 -3.63
C TYR A 18 4.54 2.96 -3.89
N GLY A 19 3.88 1.86 -4.23
CA GLY A 19 2.46 1.82 -4.53
C GLY A 19 2.11 2.39 -5.90
N ASP A 20 0.87 2.90 -6.02
CA ASP A 20 0.35 3.35 -7.30
C ASP A 20 1.08 4.59 -7.81
N THR A 21 1.26 4.64 -9.12
CA THR A 21 1.73 5.82 -9.82
C THR A 21 0.56 6.71 -10.23
N PHE A 22 0.77 8.00 -10.21
CA PHE A 22 -0.12 8.99 -10.81
C PHE A 22 0.67 9.96 -11.69
N THR A 23 0.04 10.44 -12.74
CA THR A 23 0.69 11.31 -13.70
C THR A 23 0.48 12.78 -13.35
N VAL A 24 1.58 13.51 -13.24
CA VAL A 24 1.56 14.97 -13.14
C VAL A 24 1.47 15.56 -14.56
N THR A 25 0.41 16.30 -14.78
CA THR A 25 0.09 16.89 -16.09
C THR A 25 0.23 18.41 -16.04
N ALA A 26 1.00 18.98 -16.95
CA ALA A 26 1.08 20.43 -17.11
C ALA A 26 -0.25 20.99 -17.67
N LYS A 27 -0.72 22.06 -17.04
CA LYS A 27 -1.93 22.80 -17.44
C LYS A 27 -1.61 24.18 -18.02
N SER A 28 -0.33 24.55 -18.11
CA SER A 28 0.16 25.79 -18.72
C SER A 28 0.79 25.51 -20.08
N GLN A 29 0.96 26.55 -20.88
CA GLN A 29 1.78 26.50 -22.11
C GLN A 29 3.17 27.07 -21.79
N GLY A 30 4.16 26.74 -22.59
CA GLY A 30 5.54 27.21 -22.43
C GLY A 30 6.54 26.04 -22.59
N THR A 31 7.76 26.27 -22.20
CA THR A 31 8.86 25.32 -22.30
C THR A 31 9.24 24.79 -20.93
N ILE A 32 9.42 23.49 -20.79
CA ILE A 32 9.93 22.88 -19.55
C ILE A 32 11.40 23.30 -19.38
N THR A 33 11.68 24.09 -18.36
CA THR A 33 13.00 24.66 -18.09
C THR A 33 13.74 23.98 -16.94
N TRP A 34 13.04 23.19 -16.12
CA TRP A 34 13.64 22.39 -15.06
C TRP A 34 12.77 21.19 -14.74
N LEU A 35 13.42 20.06 -14.42
CA LEU A 35 12.83 18.82 -13.97
C LEU A 35 13.63 18.24 -12.78
N PRO A 36 12.96 17.59 -11.83
CA PRO A 36 13.63 16.89 -10.74
C PRO A 36 14.31 15.62 -11.23
N ALA A 37 15.25 15.09 -10.46
CA ALA A 37 15.81 13.76 -10.73
C ALA A 37 14.79 12.65 -10.40
N GLU A 38 14.77 11.59 -11.19
CA GLU A 38 14.02 10.37 -10.86
C GLU A 38 14.49 9.81 -9.51
N GLY A 39 13.56 9.28 -8.74
CA GLY A 39 13.80 8.81 -7.38
C GLY A 39 13.82 9.92 -6.32
N SER A 40 13.86 11.20 -6.69
CA SER A 40 13.84 12.30 -5.72
C SER A 40 12.47 12.46 -5.05
N THR A 41 12.48 12.95 -3.81
CA THR A 41 11.26 13.25 -3.06
C THR A 41 11.00 14.75 -3.05
N ILE A 42 9.77 15.13 -3.40
CA ILE A 42 9.31 16.52 -3.41
C ILE A 42 8.33 16.71 -2.26
N THR A 43 8.55 17.77 -1.49
CA THR A 43 7.69 18.15 -0.35
C THR A 43 6.94 19.44 -0.63
N ARG A 44 5.97 19.78 0.23
CA ARG A 44 5.17 21.01 0.11
C ARG A 44 6.03 22.23 -0.18
N GLY A 45 5.60 23.09 -1.09
CA GLY A 45 6.27 24.33 -1.50
C GLY A 45 7.45 24.15 -2.45
N HIS A 46 7.97 22.93 -2.61
CA HIS A 46 9.09 22.68 -3.55
C HIS A 46 8.58 22.43 -4.96
N ALA A 47 9.37 22.86 -5.94
CA ALA A 47 9.03 22.72 -7.35
C ALA A 47 8.91 21.25 -7.78
N VAL A 48 7.84 20.93 -8.48
CA VAL A 48 7.65 19.63 -9.16
C VAL A 48 8.26 19.67 -10.55
N TYR A 49 8.13 20.79 -11.25
CA TYR A 49 8.79 21.12 -12.51
C TYR A 49 8.80 22.64 -12.66
N SER A 50 9.49 23.18 -13.69
CA SER A 50 9.41 24.60 -14.03
C SER A 50 9.08 24.79 -15.52
N VAL A 51 8.32 25.83 -15.80
CA VAL A 51 7.96 26.26 -17.16
C VAL A 51 8.40 27.70 -17.35
N ASP A 52 9.17 27.97 -18.38
CA ASP A 52 9.71 29.29 -18.72
C ASP A 52 10.44 29.98 -17.54
N ALA A 53 11.13 29.19 -16.74
CA ALA A 53 11.78 29.48 -15.47
C ALA A 53 10.86 29.59 -14.24
N ASP A 54 9.56 29.63 -14.40
CA ASP A 54 8.61 29.67 -13.28
C ASP A 54 8.44 28.30 -12.63
N ARG A 55 8.59 28.27 -11.33
CA ARG A 55 8.41 27.06 -10.54
C ARG A 55 6.93 26.68 -10.41
N ARG A 56 6.62 25.39 -10.50
CA ARG A 56 5.29 24.83 -10.22
C ARG A 56 5.38 24.02 -8.90
N PRO A 57 5.11 24.67 -7.75
CA PRO A 57 5.30 24.07 -6.45
C PRO A 57 4.21 23.04 -6.14
N LEU A 58 4.59 22.07 -5.27
CA LEU A 58 3.69 21.07 -4.73
C LEU A 58 2.87 21.63 -3.56
N LEU A 59 1.57 21.55 -3.65
CA LEU A 59 0.64 21.74 -2.54
C LEU A 59 0.03 20.40 -2.10
N TYR A 60 -0.33 20.27 -0.83
CA TYR A 60 -0.94 19.06 -0.32
C TYR A 60 -2.45 19.19 -0.27
N GLY A 61 -3.13 18.21 -0.85
CA GLY A 61 -4.58 18.14 -0.89
C GLY A 61 -5.08 16.99 -1.75
N THR A 62 -6.38 16.72 -1.64
CA THR A 62 -7.07 15.63 -2.35
C THR A 62 -7.83 16.11 -3.58
N MET A 63 -7.83 17.42 -3.83
CA MET A 63 -8.55 18.06 -4.93
C MET A 63 -7.61 19.00 -5.68
N PRO A 64 -7.48 18.88 -7.00
CA PRO A 64 -6.70 19.84 -7.78
C PRO A 64 -7.39 21.20 -7.84
N LEU A 65 -6.59 22.28 -7.99
CA LEU A 65 -7.16 23.56 -8.37
C LEU A 65 -7.77 23.44 -9.77
N TYR A 66 -8.98 23.96 -9.94
CA TYR A 66 -9.76 23.85 -11.18
C TYR A 66 -10.21 25.20 -11.77
N ARG A 67 -9.97 26.29 -11.04
CA ARG A 67 -10.29 27.67 -11.41
C ARG A 67 -9.26 28.63 -10.84
N GLU A 68 -9.26 29.87 -11.34
CA GLU A 68 -8.50 30.96 -10.74
C GLU A 68 -8.97 31.25 -9.31
N LEU A 69 -8.03 31.35 -8.38
CA LEU A 69 -8.27 31.81 -7.01
C LEU A 69 -7.84 33.26 -6.87
N ARG A 70 -8.74 34.14 -6.41
CA ARG A 70 -8.58 35.58 -6.27
C ARG A 70 -9.59 36.14 -5.26
N ASP A 71 -9.45 37.40 -4.89
CA ASP A 71 -10.36 38.09 -4.00
C ASP A 71 -11.84 37.78 -4.29
N GLY A 72 -12.59 37.44 -3.26
CA GLY A 72 -14.03 37.17 -3.28
C GLY A 72 -14.43 35.79 -3.81
N VAL A 73 -13.47 34.93 -4.13
CA VAL A 73 -13.75 33.52 -4.47
C VAL A 73 -13.94 32.72 -3.18
N GLU A 74 -14.97 31.88 -3.14
CA GLU A 74 -15.27 31.00 -2.02
C GLU A 74 -15.26 29.53 -2.44
N GLY A 75 -14.72 28.63 -1.60
CA GLY A 75 -14.77 27.18 -1.82
C GLY A 75 -13.64 26.40 -1.17
N LYS A 76 -13.73 25.07 -1.27
CA LYS A 76 -12.73 24.15 -0.71
C LYS A 76 -11.35 24.22 -1.37
N ASP A 77 -11.27 24.73 -2.56
CA ASP A 77 -10.03 25.05 -3.26
C ASP A 77 -9.30 26.24 -2.61
N VAL A 78 -10.04 27.23 -2.10
CA VAL A 78 -9.49 28.34 -1.32
C VAL A 78 -8.95 27.82 0.01
N GLU A 79 -9.76 27.07 0.78
CA GLU A 79 -9.33 26.46 2.04
C GLU A 79 -8.08 25.57 1.85
N LEU A 80 -7.98 24.87 0.73
CA LEU A 80 -6.80 24.07 0.39
C LEU A 80 -5.57 24.97 0.22
N LEU A 81 -5.67 26.06 -0.55
CA LEU A 81 -4.58 27.00 -0.76
C LEU A 81 -4.14 27.61 0.57
N GLU A 82 -5.05 28.19 1.33
CA GLU A 82 -4.79 28.85 2.62
C GLU A 82 -4.15 27.91 3.62
N ARG A 83 -4.64 26.66 3.73
CA ARG A 83 -4.01 25.63 4.57
C ARG A 83 -2.57 25.33 4.14
N ASN A 84 -2.26 25.37 2.87
CA ASN A 84 -0.90 25.20 2.39
C ASN A 84 -0.02 26.40 2.68
N LEU A 85 -0.52 27.62 2.52
CA LEU A 85 0.18 28.85 2.85
C LEU A 85 0.49 28.93 4.35
N ASP A 86 -0.48 28.64 5.22
CA ASP A 86 -0.29 28.53 6.70
C ASP A 86 0.83 27.54 7.03
N LYS A 87 0.83 26.35 6.41
CA LYS A 87 1.86 25.33 6.65
C LYS A 87 3.22 25.66 6.04
N LEU A 88 3.30 26.61 5.14
CA LEU A 88 4.54 27.16 4.59
C LEU A 88 5.06 28.34 5.43
N GLY A 89 4.25 28.86 6.35
CA GLY A 89 4.64 29.91 7.27
C GLY A 89 4.12 31.30 6.90
N TYR A 90 3.23 31.39 5.91
CA TYR A 90 2.53 32.65 5.62
C TYR A 90 1.35 32.81 6.55
N ASP A 91 1.21 33.96 7.16
CA ASP A 91 0.19 34.26 8.19
C ASP A 91 -0.59 35.55 7.83
N GLY A 92 -1.40 36.04 8.76
CA GLY A 92 -2.19 37.26 8.58
C GLY A 92 -3.59 37.03 8.04
N PHE A 93 -3.98 35.80 7.71
CA PHE A 93 -5.31 35.41 7.23
C PHE A 93 -5.86 34.24 8.04
N ASP A 94 -7.16 34.03 8.01
CA ASP A 94 -7.82 32.84 8.56
C ASP A 94 -7.84 31.71 7.52
N VAL A 95 -7.67 30.46 7.96
CA VAL A 95 -7.80 29.30 7.07
C VAL A 95 -9.27 28.92 7.02
N ASP A 96 -9.97 29.41 5.99
CA ASP A 96 -11.38 29.11 5.75
C ASP A 96 -11.64 28.88 4.25
N ASP A 97 -12.86 29.04 3.79
CA ASP A 97 -13.21 28.83 2.37
C ASP A 97 -13.40 30.13 1.60
N THR A 98 -12.92 31.27 2.13
CA THR A 98 -13.12 32.60 1.52
C THR A 98 -11.78 33.28 1.20
N PHE A 99 -11.48 33.48 -0.07
CA PHE A 99 -10.29 34.23 -0.50
C PHE A 99 -10.47 35.72 -0.20
N THR A 100 -9.81 36.19 0.83
CA THR A 100 -9.90 37.58 1.29
C THR A 100 -8.72 38.40 0.78
N TRP A 101 -8.75 39.73 1.07
CA TRP A 101 -7.60 40.59 0.84
C TRP A 101 -6.35 40.11 1.61
N ALA A 102 -6.51 39.57 2.83
CA ALA A 102 -5.41 39.04 3.60
C ALA A 102 -4.82 37.75 2.95
N THR A 103 -5.67 36.92 2.39
CA THR A 103 -5.25 35.74 1.59
C THR A 103 -4.45 36.18 0.37
N ARG A 104 -4.87 37.26 -0.29
CA ARG A 104 -4.15 37.82 -1.44
C ARG A 104 -2.74 38.29 -1.04
N GLU A 105 -2.58 39.04 0.05
CA GLU A 105 -1.26 39.47 0.53
C GLU A 105 -0.35 38.27 0.79
N ALA A 106 -0.85 37.23 1.46
CA ALA A 106 -0.09 36.00 1.67
C ALA A 106 0.31 35.28 0.36
N VAL A 107 -0.54 35.34 -0.66
CA VAL A 107 -0.21 34.83 -2.00
C VAL A 107 0.86 35.70 -2.67
N GLU A 108 0.79 37.02 -2.55
CA GLU A 108 1.78 37.95 -3.09
C GLU A 108 3.16 37.69 -2.46
N ASP A 109 3.24 37.58 -1.12
CA ASP A 109 4.47 37.24 -0.40
C ASP A 109 5.04 35.87 -0.84
N TRP A 110 4.15 34.88 -1.00
CA TRP A 110 4.55 33.56 -1.46
C TRP A 110 5.08 33.56 -2.90
N GLN A 111 4.47 34.35 -3.79
CA GLN A 111 4.93 34.53 -5.17
C GLN A 111 6.30 35.22 -5.21
N GLU A 112 6.50 36.25 -4.38
CA GLU A 112 7.80 36.94 -4.26
C GLU A 112 8.90 35.99 -3.80
N ASP A 113 8.65 35.18 -2.76
CA ASP A 113 9.61 34.18 -2.24
C ASP A 113 9.96 33.10 -3.27
N LEU A 114 9.01 32.75 -4.16
CA LEU A 114 9.25 31.83 -5.27
C LEU A 114 9.98 32.47 -6.46
N GLY A 115 10.07 33.81 -6.50
CA GLY A 115 10.62 34.58 -7.61
C GLY A 115 9.70 34.57 -8.84
N LEU A 116 8.38 34.52 -8.63
CA LEU A 116 7.34 34.56 -9.65
C LEU A 116 6.83 35.98 -9.82
N ASP A 117 6.04 36.24 -10.88
CA ASP A 117 5.28 37.46 -11.00
C ASP A 117 4.26 37.60 -9.86
N VAL A 118 4.32 38.72 -9.15
CA VAL A 118 3.45 39.00 -7.98
C VAL A 118 2.09 39.47 -8.47
N THR A 119 1.14 38.56 -8.58
CA THR A 119 -0.20 38.83 -9.13
C THR A 119 -1.29 38.80 -8.05
N GLY A 120 -1.02 38.23 -6.90
CA GLY A 120 -2.00 38.00 -5.83
C GLY A 120 -3.11 37.00 -6.20
N THR A 121 -2.94 36.28 -7.33
CA THR A 121 -3.89 35.25 -7.81
C THR A 121 -3.18 33.93 -8.07
N VAL A 122 -3.90 32.80 -8.04
CA VAL A 122 -3.34 31.48 -8.31
C VAL A 122 -4.15 30.79 -9.40
N GLN A 123 -3.51 30.46 -10.51
CA GLN A 123 -4.12 29.70 -11.61
C GLN A 123 -3.99 28.18 -11.38
N PRO A 124 -4.88 27.34 -11.94
CA PRO A 124 -4.77 25.88 -11.83
C PRO A 124 -3.45 25.29 -12.33
N GLY A 125 -2.76 25.98 -13.22
CA GLY A 125 -1.46 25.58 -13.79
C GLY A 125 -0.24 26.03 -12.99
N ASP A 126 -0.42 26.90 -11.99
CA ASP A 126 0.68 27.46 -11.20
C ASP A 126 1.19 26.49 -10.13
N VAL A 127 0.37 25.50 -9.77
CA VAL A 127 0.69 24.54 -8.72
C VAL A 127 0.38 23.10 -9.15
N VAL A 128 1.02 22.16 -8.47
CA VAL A 128 0.68 20.72 -8.49
C VAL A 128 0.07 20.36 -7.14
N VAL A 129 -1.05 19.64 -7.13
CA VAL A 129 -1.68 19.18 -5.89
C VAL A 129 -1.60 17.65 -5.81
N ALA A 130 -1.14 17.15 -4.67
CA ALA A 130 -1.13 15.73 -4.32
C ALA A 130 -1.43 15.53 -2.83
N ASP A 131 -1.79 14.31 -2.42
CA ASP A 131 -2.20 13.98 -1.03
C ASP A 131 -1.10 14.25 0.02
N GLY A 132 0.15 14.37 -0.41
CA GLY A 132 1.30 14.60 0.46
C GLY A 132 2.58 14.71 -0.35
N ARG A 133 3.70 14.39 0.30
CA ARG A 133 4.99 14.30 -0.40
C ARG A 133 4.93 13.26 -1.50
N ILE A 134 5.56 13.55 -2.62
CA ILE A 134 5.62 12.65 -3.77
C ILE A 134 7.07 12.24 -4.05
N ARG A 135 7.22 11.07 -4.67
CA ARG A 135 8.48 10.60 -5.23
C ARG A 135 8.36 10.57 -6.75
N VAL A 136 9.34 11.12 -7.43
CA VAL A 136 9.42 11.09 -8.90
C VAL A 136 9.70 9.66 -9.33
N ALA A 137 8.78 9.04 -10.06
CA ALA A 137 8.95 7.68 -10.56
C ALA A 137 9.62 7.67 -11.94
N GLU A 138 9.12 8.48 -12.87
CA GLU A 138 9.60 8.52 -14.26
C GLU A 138 9.35 9.91 -14.86
N LEU A 139 10.29 10.38 -15.68
CA LEU A 139 10.10 11.59 -16.46
C LEU A 139 9.46 11.23 -17.81
N ARG A 140 8.29 11.83 -18.09
CA ARG A 140 7.55 11.63 -19.34
C ARG A 140 7.97 12.60 -20.45
N LYS A 141 8.63 13.68 -20.09
CA LYS A 141 9.14 14.68 -21.02
C LYS A 141 10.58 15.06 -20.72
N PRO A 142 11.38 15.34 -21.72
CA PRO A 142 12.73 15.88 -21.54
C PRO A 142 12.69 17.38 -21.25
N LEU A 143 13.80 17.88 -20.71
CA LEU A 143 14.07 19.32 -20.60
C LEU A 143 14.03 19.98 -21.98
N GLY A 144 13.38 21.13 -22.09
CA GLY A 144 13.22 21.89 -23.33
C GLY A 144 11.97 21.51 -24.14
N ASP A 145 11.22 20.51 -23.72
CA ASP A 145 9.94 20.16 -24.38
C ASP A 145 8.81 21.10 -23.99
N THR A 146 7.72 21.08 -24.74
CA THR A 146 6.53 21.88 -24.48
C THR A 146 5.83 21.42 -23.19
N ALA A 147 5.49 22.37 -22.32
CA ALA A 147 4.77 22.12 -21.07
C ALA A 147 3.26 21.89 -21.30
N SER A 148 2.92 20.76 -21.92
CA SER A 148 1.53 20.36 -22.17
C SER A 148 1.35 18.85 -21.96
N GLY A 149 0.25 18.44 -21.33
CA GLY A 149 0.01 17.02 -21.05
C GLY A 149 0.94 16.41 -19.97
N PRO A 150 1.16 15.09 -19.97
CA PRO A 150 1.99 14.39 -18.99
C PRO A 150 3.42 14.91 -18.96
N VAL A 151 3.92 15.26 -17.76
CA VAL A 151 5.30 15.74 -17.54
C VAL A 151 6.14 14.67 -16.84
N LEU A 152 5.62 14.12 -15.77
CA LEU A 152 6.28 13.05 -15.01
C LEU A 152 5.23 12.16 -14.33
N ASP A 153 5.63 10.95 -13.99
CA ASP A 153 4.89 10.09 -13.10
C ASP A 153 5.49 10.16 -11.70
N ALA A 154 4.61 10.15 -10.71
CA ALA A 154 4.97 10.19 -9.31
C ALA A 154 4.26 9.10 -8.52
N THR A 155 4.82 8.74 -7.38
CA THR A 155 4.24 7.85 -6.38
C THR A 155 4.15 8.56 -5.04
N GLY A 156 3.52 7.92 -4.07
CA GLY A 156 3.74 8.26 -2.65
C GLY A 156 5.18 7.96 -2.24
N THR A 157 5.51 8.23 -0.97
CA THR A 157 6.87 7.99 -0.43
C THR A 157 6.92 6.81 0.53
N THR A 158 5.78 6.17 0.78
CA THR A 158 5.67 4.99 1.65
C THR A 158 5.82 3.73 0.81
N ARG A 159 6.77 2.88 1.20
CA ARG A 159 6.93 1.58 0.54
C ARG A 159 5.86 0.61 0.98
N GLU A 160 5.34 -0.12 0.02
CA GLU A 160 4.36 -1.19 0.23
C GLU A 160 4.62 -2.32 -0.77
N VAL A 161 4.08 -3.49 -0.48
CA VAL A 161 4.11 -4.60 -1.42
C VAL A 161 2.74 -4.71 -2.06
N THR A 162 2.72 -4.76 -3.38
CA THR A 162 1.54 -5.07 -4.18
C THR A 162 1.58 -6.53 -4.58
N VAL A 163 0.49 -7.23 -4.36
CA VAL A 163 0.29 -8.66 -4.67
C VAL A 163 -0.93 -8.77 -5.56
N ASP A 164 -0.81 -9.48 -6.67
CA ASP A 164 -1.92 -9.86 -7.53
C ASP A 164 -2.44 -11.24 -7.07
N LEU A 165 -3.40 -11.21 -6.14
CA LEU A 165 -3.97 -12.41 -5.54
C LEU A 165 -5.04 -13.00 -6.45
N ASP A 166 -4.97 -14.31 -6.74
CA ASP A 166 -6.03 -15.02 -7.45
C ASP A 166 -7.39 -14.84 -6.73
N VAL A 167 -8.44 -14.55 -7.49
CA VAL A 167 -9.81 -14.36 -6.96
C VAL A 167 -10.29 -15.57 -6.18
N ALA A 168 -9.86 -16.79 -6.56
CA ALA A 168 -10.19 -18.01 -5.81
C ALA A 168 -9.68 -17.98 -4.36
N ASP A 169 -8.59 -17.26 -4.10
CA ASP A 169 -7.96 -17.12 -2.79
C ASP A 169 -8.39 -15.85 -2.03
N GLU A 170 -9.19 -14.97 -2.65
CA GLU A 170 -9.63 -13.69 -2.05
C GLU A 170 -10.25 -13.90 -0.66
N HIS A 171 -11.05 -14.96 -0.51
CA HIS A 171 -11.73 -15.27 0.75
C HIS A 171 -10.77 -15.56 1.92
N LEU A 172 -9.51 -15.91 1.65
CA LEU A 172 -8.46 -16.19 2.63
C LEU A 172 -7.78 -14.93 3.17
N VAL A 173 -7.95 -13.78 2.50
CA VAL A 173 -7.20 -12.56 2.83
C VAL A 173 -8.14 -11.43 3.23
N ARG A 174 -7.81 -10.76 4.35
CA ARG A 174 -8.58 -9.61 4.86
C ARG A 174 -7.66 -8.52 5.36
N LYS A 175 -8.12 -7.28 5.26
CA LYS A 175 -7.44 -6.12 5.85
C LYS A 175 -7.07 -6.38 7.31
N GLY A 176 -5.83 -6.09 7.65
CA GLY A 176 -5.32 -6.21 9.00
C GLY A 176 -4.62 -7.53 9.30
N MET A 177 -4.68 -8.53 8.43
CA MET A 177 -3.95 -9.78 8.60
C MET A 177 -2.44 -9.55 8.62
N LYS A 178 -1.74 -10.36 9.41
CA LYS A 178 -0.28 -10.37 9.47
C LYS A 178 0.28 -10.98 8.19
N ALA A 179 1.36 -10.42 7.71
CA ALA A 179 2.13 -10.94 6.60
C ALA A 179 3.62 -10.92 6.93
N THR A 180 4.37 -11.82 6.33
CA THR A 180 5.82 -11.82 6.32
C THR A 180 6.28 -11.69 4.88
N VAL A 181 7.18 -10.76 4.62
CA VAL A 181 7.71 -10.52 3.28
C VAL A 181 9.16 -10.94 3.26
N GLU A 182 9.51 -11.83 2.36
CA GLU A 182 10.88 -12.24 2.07
C GLU A 182 11.43 -11.37 0.95
N LEU A 183 12.54 -10.70 1.25
CA LEU A 183 13.21 -9.77 0.35
C LEU A 183 14.19 -10.52 -0.57
N PRO A 184 14.64 -9.91 -1.69
CA PRO A 184 15.56 -10.56 -2.63
C PRO A 184 16.91 -10.98 -2.03
N ASP A 185 17.31 -10.40 -0.89
CA ASP A 185 18.52 -10.78 -0.15
C ASP A 185 18.27 -11.91 0.88
N GLY A 186 17.06 -12.50 0.91
CA GLY A 186 16.66 -13.54 1.85
C GLY A 186 16.27 -13.01 3.24
N ALA A 187 16.34 -11.71 3.47
CA ALA A 187 15.88 -11.13 4.73
C ALA A 187 14.35 -11.10 4.79
N THR A 188 13.80 -11.34 5.97
CA THR A 188 12.35 -11.28 6.17
C THR A 188 11.96 -10.04 6.97
N VAL A 189 10.88 -9.39 6.56
CA VAL A 189 10.28 -8.25 7.24
C VAL A 189 8.82 -8.51 7.54
N ASN A 190 8.36 -7.98 8.67
CA ASN A 190 6.95 -8.08 9.03
C ASN A 190 6.14 -7.06 8.26
N GLY A 191 4.99 -7.51 7.77
CA GLY A 191 4.01 -6.71 7.08
C GLY A 191 2.61 -6.91 7.63
N LYS A 192 1.68 -6.14 7.10
CA LYS A 192 0.25 -6.23 7.40
C LYS A 192 -0.56 -5.89 6.17
N VAL A 193 -1.59 -6.67 5.88
CA VAL A 193 -2.53 -6.37 4.79
C VAL A 193 -3.18 -5.02 5.04
N LYS A 194 -2.89 -4.05 4.19
CA LYS A 194 -3.39 -2.67 4.23
C LYS A 194 -4.76 -2.56 3.58
N SER A 195 -4.91 -3.19 2.41
CA SER A 195 -6.16 -3.23 1.66
C SER A 195 -6.24 -4.47 0.78
N VAL A 196 -7.46 -4.90 0.50
CA VAL A 196 -7.80 -5.88 -0.53
C VAL A 196 -8.66 -5.14 -1.54
N GLY A 197 -8.30 -5.21 -2.81
CA GLY A 197 -9.02 -4.62 -3.93
C GLY A 197 -10.44 -5.18 -4.03
N LYS A 198 -11.33 -4.41 -4.62
CA LYS A 198 -12.72 -4.82 -4.88
C LYS A 198 -13.01 -5.02 -6.36
N VAL A 199 -12.03 -4.74 -7.18
CA VAL A 199 -12.11 -4.87 -8.63
C VAL A 199 -11.12 -5.94 -9.04
N ALA A 200 -11.63 -6.96 -9.73
CA ALA A 200 -10.80 -7.99 -10.32
C ALA A 200 -10.26 -7.52 -11.67
N THR A 201 -9.02 -7.84 -11.93
CA THR A 201 -8.33 -7.57 -13.20
C THR A 201 -8.02 -8.90 -13.87
N GLU A 202 -8.36 -9.01 -15.15
CA GLU A 202 -7.98 -10.16 -15.97
C GLU A 202 -6.66 -9.85 -16.68
N THR A 203 -5.69 -10.75 -16.51
CA THR A 203 -4.44 -10.71 -17.24
C THR A 203 -4.30 -11.97 -18.08
N THR A 204 -4.11 -11.80 -19.39
CA THR A 204 -3.90 -12.91 -20.33
C THR A 204 -2.43 -12.98 -20.71
N SER A 205 -1.79 -14.11 -20.45
CA SER A 205 -0.43 -14.40 -20.86
C SER A 205 -0.42 -15.67 -21.72
N GLY A 206 -0.23 -15.51 -23.02
CA GLY A 206 -0.37 -16.63 -23.96
C GLY A 206 -1.82 -17.13 -24.01
N ASN A 207 -2.05 -18.41 -23.66
CA ASN A 207 -3.38 -19.03 -23.61
C ASN A 207 -3.98 -19.06 -22.20
N ASP A 208 -3.26 -18.60 -21.19
CA ASP A 208 -3.72 -18.61 -19.80
C ASP A 208 -4.28 -17.24 -19.43
N THR A 209 -5.50 -17.25 -18.90
CA THR A 209 -6.14 -16.06 -18.33
C THR A 209 -6.24 -16.23 -16.82
N THR A 210 -5.65 -15.31 -16.09
CA THR A 210 -5.72 -15.24 -14.62
C THR A 210 -6.56 -14.04 -14.23
N THR A 211 -7.48 -14.24 -13.29
CA THR A 211 -8.27 -13.16 -12.70
C THR A 211 -7.76 -12.90 -11.30
N THR A 212 -7.26 -11.71 -11.05
CA THR A 212 -6.62 -11.35 -9.77
C THR A 212 -7.28 -10.13 -9.14
N VAL A 213 -7.17 -10.03 -7.82
CA VAL A 213 -7.47 -8.81 -7.05
C VAL A 213 -6.17 -8.27 -6.45
N GLU A 214 -6.01 -6.96 -6.49
CA GLU A 214 -4.83 -6.31 -5.91
C GLU A 214 -4.90 -6.33 -4.38
N VAL A 215 -3.85 -6.82 -3.74
CA VAL A 215 -3.67 -6.77 -2.28
C VAL A 215 -2.45 -5.92 -1.97
N LYS A 216 -2.63 -4.89 -1.14
CA LYS A 216 -1.54 -4.04 -0.66
C LYS A 216 -1.13 -4.45 0.74
N VAL A 217 0.16 -4.66 0.94
CA VAL A 217 0.75 -5.03 2.22
C VAL A 217 1.70 -3.93 2.66
N SER A 218 1.42 -3.32 3.81
CA SER A 218 2.33 -2.37 4.45
C SER A 218 3.52 -3.11 5.03
N VAL A 219 4.73 -2.58 4.83
CA VAL A 219 5.97 -3.12 5.35
C VAL A 219 6.73 -2.05 6.11
N GLY A 220 7.38 -2.43 7.20
CA GLY A 220 8.18 -1.53 8.03
C GLY A 220 9.64 -1.96 8.12
N GLY A 221 10.51 -1.03 8.52
CA GLY A 221 11.90 -1.35 8.85
C GLY A 221 12.81 -1.69 7.66
N LEU A 222 12.40 -1.38 6.45
CA LEU A 222 13.21 -1.61 5.25
C LEU A 222 14.45 -0.71 5.24
N LYS A 223 15.63 -1.31 5.30
CA LYS A 223 16.92 -0.62 5.25
C LYS A 223 17.43 -0.43 3.83
N GLN A 224 17.13 -1.35 2.94
CA GLN A 224 17.58 -1.35 1.54
C GLN A 224 16.68 -0.48 0.67
N PRO A 225 17.22 0.21 -0.34
CA PRO A 225 16.46 1.07 -1.24
C PRO A 225 15.79 0.29 -2.38
N TYR A 226 15.16 -0.85 -2.07
CA TYR A 226 14.45 -1.62 -3.09
C TYR A 226 13.30 -0.81 -3.70
N ASP A 227 13.21 -0.87 -5.02
CA ASP A 227 12.14 -0.30 -5.83
C ASP A 227 11.82 -1.28 -6.95
N ALA A 228 10.53 -1.56 -7.17
CA ALA A 228 10.03 -2.57 -8.11
C ALA A 228 10.70 -3.95 -7.93
N ALA A 229 11.01 -4.34 -6.67
CA ALA A 229 11.70 -5.60 -6.39
C ALA A 229 10.70 -6.75 -6.20
N PRO A 230 10.94 -7.92 -6.83
CA PRO A 230 10.13 -9.10 -6.58
C PRO A 230 10.35 -9.60 -5.14
N VAL A 231 9.28 -10.02 -4.49
CA VAL A 231 9.27 -10.50 -3.10
C VAL A 231 8.24 -11.60 -2.92
N ASP A 232 8.48 -12.50 -1.95
CA ASP A 232 7.50 -13.50 -1.54
C ASP A 232 6.74 -13.02 -0.31
N VAL A 233 5.41 -13.04 -0.38
CA VAL A 233 4.53 -12.59 0.68
C VAL A 233 3.80 -13.78 1.27
N THR A 234 4.09 -14.11 2.53
CA THR A 234 3.39 -15.13 3.30
C THR A 234 2.35 -14.47 4.20
N ILE A 235 1.08 -14.67 3.90
CA ILE A 235 -0.06 -14.12 4.65
C ILE A 235 -0.60 -15.21 5.59
N VAL A 236 -0.84 -14.86 6.86
CA VAL A 236 -1.50 -15.73 7.82
C VAL A 236 -3.00 -15.70 7.54
N SER A 237 -3.53 -16.74 6.90
CA SER A 237 -4.94 -16.82 6.49
C SER A 237 -5.85 -17.26 7.62
N GLU A 238 -5.39 -18.17 8.49
CA GLU A 238 -6.13 -18.60 9.68
C GLU A 238 -5.14 -18.96 10.80
N GLN A 239 -5.53 -18.67 12.04
CA GLN A 239 -4.77 -19.04 13.23
C GLN A 239 -5.72 -19.60 14.28
N ARG A 240 -5.40 -20.77 14.81
CA ARG A 240 -6.09 -21.40 15.95
C ARG A 240 -5.11 -21.54 17.10
N GLU A 241 -5.39 -20.85 18.18
CA GLU A 241 -4.54 -20.87 19.37
C GLU A 241 -5.04 -21.90 20.37
N ASN A 242 -4.08 -22.52 21.10
CA ASN A 242 -4.38 -23.40 22.21
C ASN A 242 -5.24 -24.64 21.82
N VAL A 243 -5.02 -25.18 20.62
CA VAL A 243 -5.70 -26.39 20.13
C VAL A 243 -4.85 -27.63 20.32
N LEU A 244 -5.50 -28.79 20.55
CA LEU A 244 -4.82 -30.08 20.54
C LEU A 244 -4.52 -30.46 19.09
N ALA A 245 -3.27 -30.75 18.78
CA ALA A 245 -2.87 -31.12 17.44
C ALA A 245 -2.05 -32.42 17.43
N VAL A 246 -2.23 -33.16 16.33
CA VAL A 246 -1.46 -34.36 16.02
C VAL A 246 -0.82 -34.25 14.64
N PRO A 247 0.31 -34.90 14.37
CA PRO A 247 0.80 -35.02 13.00
C PRO A 247 -0.29 -35.64 12.09
N VAL A 248 -0.44 -35.16 10.86
CA VAL A 248 -1.43 -35.69 9.91
C VAL A 248 -1.29 -37.20 9.72
N GLY A 249 -0.05 -37.74 9.75
CA GLY A 249 0.22 -39.17 9.66
C GLY A 249 -0.28 -40.00 10.84
N ALA A 250 -0.73 -39.39 11.94
CA ALA A 250 -1.35 -40.08 13.06
C ALA A 250 -2.87 -40.31 12.89
N LEU A 251 -3.49 -39.66 11.88
CA LEU A 251 -4.90 -39.87 11.57
C LEU A 251 -5.12 -41.19 10.86
N LEU A 252 -6.15 -41.89 11.29
CA LEU A 252 -6.61 -43.15 10.71
C LEU A 252 -8.06 -43.01 10.30
N ALA A 253 -8.41 -43.51 9.11
CA ALA A 253 -9.80 -43.63 8.72
C ALA A 253 -10.48 -44.76 9.52
N LEU A 254 -11.64 -44.48 10.11
CA LEU A 254 -12.42 -45.47 10.84
C LEU A 254 -13.39 -46.22 9.90
N ALA A 255 -13.60 -47.51 10.18
CA ALA A 255 -14.51 -48.32 9.36
C ALA A 255 -15.96 -47.84 9.41
N GLU A 256 -16.35 -47.16 10.48
CA GLU A 256 -17.68 -46.55 10.68
C GLU A 256 -17.80 -45.15 10.06
N GLY A 257 -16.76 -44.69 9.40
CA GLY A 257 -16.63 -43.33 8.86
C GLY A 257 -15.98 -42.38 9.87
N GLY A 258 -15.44 -41.26 9.33
CA GLY A 258 -14.70 -40.26 10.13
C GLY A 258 -13.24 -40.67 10.40
N TYR A 259 -12.62 -39.95 11.35
CA TYR A 259 -11.22 -40.08 11.66
C TYR A 259 -11.02 -40.51 13.13
N GLY A 260 -9.94 -41.21 13.38
CA GLY A 260 -9.50 -41.57 14.71
C GLY A 260 -7.99 -41.52 14.85
N VAL A 261 -7.53 -41.62 16.07
CA VAL A 261 -6.11 -41.76 16.42
C VAL A 261 -5.89 -43.01 17.26
N GLN A 262 -4.73 -43.62 17.11
CA GLN A 262 -4.32 -44.73 17.95
C GLN A 262 -3.65 -44.21 19.22
N VAL A 263 -4.38 -44.24 20.33
CA VAL A 263 -3.88 -43.82 21.66
C VAL A 263 -3.11 -44.98 22.29
N VAL A 264 -1.92 -44.68 22.83
CA VAL A 264 -1.04 -45.62 23.50
C VAL A 264 -1.16 -45.41 25.02
N GLU A 265 -1.60 -46.46 25.73
CA GLU A 265 -1.76 -46.46 27.18
C GLU A 265 -0.89 -47.60 27.79
N GLY A 266 0.38 -47.25 28.08
CA GLY A 266 1.38 -48.23 28.52
C GLY A 266 1.69 -49.27 27.44
N ALA A 267 1.37 -50.55 27.65
CA ALA A 267 1.54 -51.66 26.70
C ALA A 267 0.31 -51.89 25.79
N ALA A 268 -0.80 -51.23 26.07
CA ALA A 268 -2.04 -51.34 25.30
C ALA A 268 -2.22 -50.16 24.33
N THR A 269 -2.95 -50.43 23.25
CA THR A 269 -3.35 -49.40 22.30
C THR A 269 -4.85 -49.46 22.07
N ARG A 270 -5.50 -48.33 21.93
CA ARG A 270 -6.91 -48.22 21.53
C ARG A 270 -7.12 -47.20 20.45
N TYR A 271 -8.10 -47.43 19.64
CA TYR A 271 -8.54 -46.39 18.67
C TYR A 271 -9.54 -45.46 19.37
N ALA A 272 -9.33 -44.17 19.21
CA ALA A 272 -10.24 -43.13 19.67
C ALA A 272 -10.71 -42.32 18.46
N ALA A 273 -12.02 -42.20 18.29
CA ALA A 273 -12.60 -41.31 17.30
C ALA A 273 -12.27 -39.87 17.66
N VAL A 274 -11.96 -39.05 16.66
CA VAL A 274 -11.65 -37.65 16.81
C VAL A 274 -12.42 -36.83 15.77
N GLU A 275 -12.85 -35.66 16.20
CA GLU A 275 -13.28 -34.64 15.27
C GLU A 275 -12.06 -33.85 14.78
N VAL A 276 -11.95 -33.66 13.48
CA VAL A 276 -10.81 -32.96 12.88
C VAL A 276 -11.19 -31.52 12.58
N GLY A 277 -10.32 -30.59 12.97
CA GLY A 277 -10.44 -29.17 12.70
C GLY A 277 -9.44 -28.74 11.62
N MET A 278 -8.70 -27.68 11.92
CA MET A 278 -7.74 -27.05 11.03
C MET A 278 -6.52 -27.92 10.72
N PHE A 279 -6.13 -27.94 9.44
CA PHE A 279 -4.88 -28.55 8.97
C PHE A 279 -3.86 -27.45 8.71
N ALA A 280 -2.69 -27.52 9.37
CA ALA A 280 -1.59 -26.59 9.16
C ALA A 280 -0.24 -27.20 9.60
N ASP A 281 0.85 -26.84 8.98
CA ASP A 281 2.22 -27.21 9.34
C ASP A 281 2.42 -28.73 9.53
N GLY A 282 1.78 -29.55 8.69
CA GLY A 282 1.83 -31.01 8.77
C GLY A 282 1.13 -31.60 10.00
N LYS A 283 0.34 -30.81 10.72
CA LYS A 283 -0.50 -31.18 11.85
C LYS A 283 -1.96 -30.95 11.56
N VAL A 284 -2.80 -31.58 12.36
CA VAL A 284 -4.26 -31.38 12.32
C VAL A 284 -4.77 -31.16 13.73
N GLU A 285 -5.67 -30.20 13.88
CA GLU A 285 -6.44 -30.00 15.09
C GLU A 285 -7.38 -31.17 15.31
N VAL A 286 -7.42 -31.67 16.54
CA VAL A 286 -8.29 -32.77 16.90
C VAL A 286 -9.02 -32.49 18.22
N GLU A 287 -10.28 -32.94 18.28
CA GLU A 287 -11.08 -32.98 19.49
C GLU A 287 -11.51 -34.40 19.78
N GLY A 288 -11.85 -34.72 21.04
CA GLY A 288 -12.31 -36.05 21.46
C GLY A 288 -11.26 -36.88 22.20
N VAL A 289 -10.04 -36.38 22.39
CA VAL A 289 -8.97 -37.03 23.17
C VAL A 289 -8.39 -36.05 24.20
N PRO A 290 -7.99 -36.60 25.40
CA PRO A 290 -7.46 -35.73 26.45
C PRO A 290 -6.06 -35.21 26.12
N GLU A 291 -5.75 -34.02 26.63
CA GLU A 291 -4.40 -33.49 26.62
C GLU A 291 -3.42 -34.43 27.34
N GLY A 292 -2.19 -34.52 26.82
CA GLY A 292 -1.18 -35.44 27.35
C GLY A 292 -1.26 -36.87 26.79
N ALA A 293 -2.32 -37.26 26.09
CA ALA A 293 -2.41 -38.59 25.46
C ALA A 293 -1.24 -38.80 24.47
N THR A 294 -0.67 -40.00 24.48
CA THR A 294 0.34 -40.43 23.52
C THR A 294 -0.35 -41.09 22.34
N VAL A 295 -0.06 -40.61 21.10
CA VAL A 295 -0.59 -41.19 19.86
C VAL A 295 0.51 -41.86 19.06
N ALA A 296 0.18 -42.98 18.45
CA ALA A 296 1.08 -43.66 17.52
C ALA A 296 1.09 -42.91 16.16
N VAL A 297 2.27 -42.78 15.60
CA VAL A 297 2.47 -42.27 14.24
C VAL A 297 3.11 -43.41 13.44
N PRO A 298 2.48 -43.87 12.36
CA PRO A 298 3.09 -44.84 11.47
C PRO A 298 4.45 -44.32 10.95
N LYS A 299 5.43 -45.20 10.84
CA LYS A 299 6.75 -44.87 10.27
C LYS A 299 6.70 -44.87 8.76
#